data_1852fbf1b9d5dbb166640218f53c64d9
#
_entry.id   1852fbf1b9d5dbb166640218f53c64d9
#
_cell.length_a   1.000
_cell.length_b   1.000
_cell.length_c   1.000
_cell.angle_alpha   90.00
_cell.angle_beta   90.00
_cell.angle_gamma   90.00
#
_symmetry.space_group_name_H-M   'P 1'
#
loop_
_entity.id
_entity.type
_entity.pdbx_description
1 polymer ?
#
loop_
_entity_poly.entity_id
_entity_poly.type
_entity_poly.pdbx_seq_one_letter_code
_entity_poly.pdbx_strand_id
1 'polypeptide(L)'
;MTSPQQRIIVQMNQERRLALEDYLTTYGRVPIGTKVNEVRLAGIELDHFTLRFRHSDVELEIEKTIALDPPLQHLDEAPARLDAMAREAAARRGLAPVQVRGGATPSVLGWLLIALIYLPAACYYKPHLLSWALPAVLLQRTVLQSVLVAVAVCHAAECMLLLRPRLHTYRVPTDYCIEWYFFGLLEGYPAIRRFDRVAQSLKSRQST
;
A
#
# COMPACT_ATOMS: atom_id res chain seq x y z
N MET A 1 -0.04 5.14 37.53
CA MET A 1 0.94 5.61 36.52
C MET A 1 1.36 4.42 35.69
N THR A 2 1.14 4.46 34.39
CA THR A 2 1.59 3.40 33.45
C THR A 2 3.11 3.41 33.34
N SER A 3 3.74 2.24 33.45
CA SER A 3 5.21 2.13 33.31
C SER A 3 5.67 2.55 31.90
N PRO A 4 6.92 3.00 31.70
CA PRO A 4 7.48 3.30 30.38
C PRO A 4 7.31 2.12 29.42
N GLN A 5 7.59 0.89 29.86
CA GLN A 5 7.38 -0.33 29.08
C GLN A 5 5.94 -0.49 28.59
N GLN A 6 4.96 -0.28 29.50
CA GLN A 6 3.54 -0.43 29.17
C GLN A 6 3.10 0.59 28.12
N ARG A 7 3.64 1.82 28.14
CA ARG A 7 3.35 2.84 27.12
C ARG A 7 3.86 2.41 25.75
N ILE A 8 5.10 1.90 25.67
CA ILE A 8 5.69 1.41 24.42
C ILE A 8 4.87 0.22 23.88
N ILE A 9 4.51 -0.74 24.73
CA ILE A 9 3.72 -1.92 24.34
C ILE A 9 2.36 -1.50 23.77
N VAL A 10 1.64 -0.61 24.44
CA VAL A 10 0.34 -0.13 23.99
C VAL A 10 0.46 0.59 22.66
N GLN A 11 1.40 1.51 22.53
CA GLN A 11 1.63 2.28 21.30
C GLN A 11 1.98 1.35 20.12
N MET A 12 2.90 0.42 20.29
CA MET A 12 3.30 -0.53 19.26
C MET A 12 2.12 -1.40 18.80
N ASN A 13 1.33 -1.89 19.73
CA ASN A 13 0.17 -2.73 19.43
C ASN A 13 -0.97 -1.98 18.72
N GLN A 14 -1.16 -0.70 19.02
CA GLN A 14 -2.22 0.13 18.42
C GLN A 14 -1.80 0.72 17.07
N GLU A 15 -0.59 1.27 16.98
CA GLU A 15 -0.18 2.11 15.84
C GLU A 15 0.77 1.40 14.87
N ARG A 16 1.50 0.36 15.31
CA ARG A 16 2.63 -0.22 14.59
C ARG A 16 2.48 -1.71 14.28
N ARG A 17 1.25 -2.17 14.08
CA ARG A 17 0.96 -3.60 13.83
C ARG A 17 1.78 -4.20 12.68
N LEU A 18 1.95 -3.47 11.58
CA LEU A 18 2.75 -3.93 10.44
C LEU A 18 4.23 -4.13 10.80
N ALA A 19 4.78 -3.27 11.68
CA ALA A 19 6.15 -3.43 12.15
C ALA A 19 6.31 -4.72 12.97
N LEU A 20 5.32 -5.07 13.80
CA LEU A 20 5.35 -6.32 14.57
C LEU A 20 5.35 -7.56 13.67
N GLU A 21 4.59 -7.53 12.59
CA GLU A 21 4.59 -8.58 11.57
C GLU A 21 5.96 -8.67 10.87
N ASP A 22 6.56 -7.52 10.54
CA ASP A 22 7.88 -7.47 9.92
C ASP A 22 8.97 -7.99 10.84
N TYR A 23 8.92 -7.65 12.13
CA TYR A 23 9.88 -8.20 13.12
C TYR A 23 9.76 -9.71 13.23
N LEU A 24 8.53 -10.22 13.32
CA LEU A 24 8.30 -11.66 13.45
C LEU A 24 8.86 -12.41 12.24
N THR A 25 8.68 -11.87 11.03
CA THR A 25 9.19 -12.49 9.80
C THR A 25 10.70 -12.37 9.70
N THR A 26 11.26 -11.17 9.90
CA THR A 26 12.65 -10.86 9.59
C THR A 26 13.60 -11.34 10.68
N TYR A 27 13.28 -11.05 11.93
CA TYR A 27 14.12 -11.38 13.07
C TYR A 27 13.66 -12.65 13.79
N GLY A 28 12.34 -12.86 13.86
CA GLY A 28 11.76 -14.07 14.45
C GLY A 28 11.87 -15.30 13.54
N ARG A 29 12.12 -15.12 12.25
CA ARG A 29 12.17 -16.19 11.23
C ARG A 29 10.88 -17.00 11.13
N VAL A 30 9.75 -16.39 11.46
CA VAL A 30 8.41 -16.99 11.35
C VAL A 30 7.73 -16.39 10.12
N PRO A 31 7.49 -17.17 9.05
CA PRO A 31 6.84 -16.66 7.86
C PRO A 31 5.39 -16.30 8.19
N ILE A 32 5.00 -15.03 7.92
CA ILE A 32 3.63 -14.60 8.06
C ILE A 32 2.88 -14.98 6.79
N GLY A 33 2.05 -16.00 6.92
CA GLY A 33 1.09 -16.43 5.92
C GLY A 33 -0.33 -16.31 6.47
N THR A 34 -1.28 -16.97 5.84
CA THR A 34 -2.68 -17.03 6.28
C THR A 34 -2.87 -17.69 7.66
N LYS A 35 -1.82 -18.35 8.17
CA LYS A 35 -1.83 -19.12 9.41
C LYS A 35 -1.38 -18.33 10.65
N VAL A 36 -0.75 -17.18 10.50
CA VAL A 36 -0.29 -16.35 11.63
C VAL A 36 -1.20 -15.15 11.79
N ASN A 37 -1.82 -15.07 12.96
CA ASN A 37 -2.76 -14.00 13.30
C ASN A 37 -2.37 -13.35 14.64
N GLU A 38 -2.91 -12.15 14.87
CA GLU A 38 -2.85 -11.46 16.17
C GLU A 38 -1.44 -11.26 16.70
N VAL A 39 -0.51 -10.83 15.85
CA VAL A 39 0.86 -10.51 16.29
C VAL A 39 0.81 -9.28 17.19
N ARG A 40 1.35 -9.41 18.41
CA ARG A 40 1.41 -8.33 19.41
C ARG A 40 2.73 -8.32 20.17
N LEU A 41 3.15 -7.14 20.60
CA LEU A 41 4.26 -6.98 21.51
C LEU A 41 3.77 -7.34 22.93
N ALA A 42 4.38 -8.36 23.52
CA ALA A 42 4.03 -8.83 24.87
C ALA A 42 4.93 -8.22 25.95
N GLY A 43 6.21 -7.98 25.64
CA GLY A 43 7.18 -7.40 26.56
C GLY A 43 8.33 -6.74 25.82
N ILE A 44 8.99 -5.80 26.49
CA ILE A 44 10.23 -5.18 26.02
C ILE A 44 11.17 -4.97 27.19
N GLU A 45 12.41 -5.38 27.01
CA GLU A 45 13.51 -5.21 27.96
C GLU A 45 14.68 -4.49 27.27
N LEU A 46 15.78 -4.30 27.98
CA LEU A 46 16.92 -3.56 27.44
C LEU A 46 17.68 -4.35 26.37
N ASP A 47 17.67 -5.66 26.45
CA ASP A 47 18.42 -6.57 25.57
C ASP A 47 17.54 -7.35 24.60
N HIS A 48 16.22 -7.38 24.80
CA HIS A 48 15.30 -8.09 23.95
C HIS A 48 13.86 -7.57 24.03
N PHE A 49 13.03 -7.98 23.07
CA PHE A 49 11.57 -7.84 23.14
C PHE A 49 10.89 -9.15 22.77
N THR A 50 9.69 -9.38 23.32
CA THR A 50 8.92 -10.60 23.10
C THR A 50 7.67 -10.30 22.30
N LEU A 51 7.52 -10.99 21.17
CA LEU A 51 6.31 -11.00 20.36
C LEU A 51 5.46 -12.22 20.73
N ARG A 52 4.16 -12.02 20.81
CA ARG A 52 3.17 -13.08 20.99
C ARG A 52 2.26 -13.11 19.77
N PHE A 53 1.99 -14.30 19.26
CA PHE A 53 1.14 -14.49 18.09
C PHE A 53 0.39 -15.80 18.16
N ARG A 54 -0.71 -15.91 17.44
CA ARG A 54 -1.50 -17.12 17.29
C ARG A 54 -1.24 -17.77 15.94
N HIS A 55 -1.00 -19.07 15.93
CA HIS A 55 -0.88 -19.86 14.71
C HIS A 55 -2.13 -20.71 14.55
N SER A 56 -2.77 -20.72 13.35
CA SER A 56 -4.06 -21.40 13.13
C SER A 56 -4.01 -22.91 13.31
N ASP A 57 -2.84 -23.53 13.14
CA ASP A 57 -2.66 -24.97 13.33
C ASP A 57 -2.41 -25.36 14.81
N VAL A 58 -2.24 -24.37 15.69
CA VAL A 58 -1.95 -24.57 17.10
C VAL A 58 -2.90 -23.68 17.89
N GLU A 59 -3.73 -24.26 18.74
CA GLU A 59 -4.70 -23.51 19.56
C GLU A 59 -4.03 -22.63 20.65
N LEU A 60 -2.72 -22.70 20.80
CA LEU A 60 -1.96 -21.97 21.80
C LEU A 60 -1.32 -20.70 21.21
N GLU A 61 -1.18 -19.69 22.04
CA GLU A 61 -0.36 -18.52 21.73
C GLU A 61 1.13 -18.90 21.84
N ILE A 62 1.89 -18.49 20.83
CA ILE A 62 3.33 -18.73 20.74
C ILE A 62 4.05 -17.43 21.07
N GLU A 63 5.07 -17.52 21.91
CA GLU A 63 5.97 -16.41 22.21
C GLU A 63 7.28 -16.56 21.45
N LYS A 64 7.76 -15.43 20.91
CA LYS A 64 9.04 -15.34 20.23
C LYS A 64 9.82 -14.16 20.75
N THR A 65 10.97 -14.44 21.35
CA THR A 65 11.91 -13.42 21.83
C THR A 65 12.86 -13.04 20.70
N ILE A 66 13.08 -11.73 20.54
CA ILE A 66 13.97 -11.12 19.54
C ILE A 66 14.98 -10.27 20.30
N ALA A 67 16.27 -10.59 20.16
CA ALA A 67 17.33 -9.82 20.78
C ALA A 67 17.50 -8.44 20.15
N LEU A 68 17.83 -7.46 20.96
CA LEU A 68 18.26 -6.13 20.56
C LEU A 68 19.80 -6.09 20.54
N ASP A 69 20.36 -5.94 19.36
CA ASP A 69 21.81 -5.87 19.17
C ASP A 69 22.18 -4.54 18.49
N PRO A 70 22.94 -3.64 19.13
CA PRO A 70 23.32 -3.68 20.56
C PRO A 70 22.13 -3.50 21.51
N PRO A 71 22.24 -3.94 22.77
CA PRO A 71 21.22 -3.68 23.79
C PRO A 71 21.00 -2.18 24.03
N LEU A 72 19.79 -1.83 24.47
CA LEU A 72 19.45 -0.44 24.85
C LEU A 72 20.14 -0.07 26.17
N GLN A 73 20.56 1.17 26.31
CA GLN A 73 21.06 1.69 27.60
C GLN A 73 19.87 2.12 28.47
N HIS A 74 18.86 2.72 27.86
CA HIS A 74 17.65 3.16 28.53
C HIS A 74 16.40 2.82 27.69
N LEU A 75 15.28 2.56 28.35
CA LEU A 75 14.01 2.25 27.65
C LEU A 75 13.47 3.40 26.79
N ASP A 76 13.89 4.64 27.07
CA ASP A 76 13.49 5.79 26.28
C ASP A 76 14.06 5.76 24.84
N GLU A 77 15.10 4.96 24.59
CA GLU A 77 15.69 4.74 23.27
C GLU A 77 14.85 3.72 22.44
N ALA A 78 14.01 2.93 23.10
CA ALA A 78 13.29 1.83 22.45
C ALA A 78 12.41 2.28 21.27
N PRO A 79 11.64 3.38 21.32
CA PRO A 79 10.82 3.79 20.18
C PRO A 79 11.66 4.06 18.92
N ALA A 80 12.76 4.80 19.05
CA ALA A 80 13.66 5.10 17.94
C ALA A 80 14.34 3.85 17.38
N ARG A 81 14.76 2.94 18.26
CA ARG A 81 15.37 1.67 17.88
C ARG A 81 14.39 0.76 17.17
N LEU A 82 13.19 0.61 17.69
CA LEU A 82 12.12 -0.16 17.05
C LEU A 82 11.74 0.43 15.69
N ASP A 83 11.62 1.75 15.56
CA ASP A 83 11.35 2.39 14.26
C ASP A 83 12.47 2.14 13.22
N ALA A 84 13.73 2.15 13.64
CA ALA A 84 14.85 1.78 12.77
C ALA A 84 14.78 0.32 12.31
N MET A 85 14.53 -0.60 13.25
CA MET A 85 14.34 -2.02 12.96
C MET A 85 13.12 -2.27 12.06
N ALA A 86 12.02 -1.53 12.22
CA ALA A 86 10.85 -1.64 11.36
C ALA A 86 11.16 -1.28 9.92
N ARG A 87 11.89 -0.18 9.70
CA ARG A 87 12.31 0.23 8.35
C ARG A 87 13.23 -0.81 7.72
N GLU A 88 14.19 -1.32 8.47
CA GLU A 88 15.10 -2.36 7.99
C GLU A 88 14.35 -3.67 7.68
N ALA A 89 13.47 -4.13 8.57
CA ALA A 89 12.69 -5.33 8.39
C ALA A 89 11.77 -5.26 7.16
N ALA A 90 11.09 -4.12 6.97
CA ALA A 90 10.28 -3.89 5.78
C ALA A 90 11.14 -3.89 4.51
N ALA A 91 12.29 -3.20 4.52
CA ALA A 91 13.22 -3.15 3.39
C ALA A 91 13.75 -4.53 3.00
N ARG A 92 14.14 -5.36 3.97
CA ARG A 92 14.59 -6.76 3.72
C ARG A 92 13.50 -7.63 3.07
N ARG A 93 12.24 -7.29 3.28
CA ARG A 93 11.08 -7.95 2.65
C ARG A 93 10.67 -7.32 1.31
N GLY A 94 11.34 -6.26 0.86
CA GLY A 94 10.96 -5.50 -0.34
C GLY A 94 9.65 -4.72 -0.17
N LEU A 95 9.28 -4.41 1.08
CA LEU A 95 8.03 -3.73 1.44
C LEU A 95 8.31 -2.31 1.97
N ALA A 96 7.30 -1.46 1.91
CA ALA A 96 7.36 -0.15 2.54
C ALA A 96 6.99 -0.26 4.04
N PRO A 97 7.59 0.56 4.91
CA PRO A 97 7.23 0.60 6.32
C PRO A 97 5.85 1.24 6.57
N VAL A 98 5.28 1.86 5.54
CA VAL A 98 3.96 2.51 5.56
C VAL A 98 2.95 1.73 4.72
N GLN A 99 1.69 1.81 5.11
CA GLN A 99 0.57 1.24 4.39
C GLN A 99 -0.28 2.36 3.77
N VAL A 100 -0.56 2.26 2.47
CA VAL A 100 -1.49 3.19 1.81
C VAL A 100 -2.93 2.69 2.02
N ARG A 101 -3.75 3.53 2.63
CA ARG A 101 -5.18 3.28 2.85
C ARG A 101 -5.97 4.46 2.27
N GLY A 102 -6.63 4.25 1.14
CA GLY A 102 -7.43 5.27 0.46
C GLY A 102 -6.64 6.14 -0.52
N GLY A 103 -7.20 7.30 -0.87
CA GLY A 103 -6.60 8.27 -1.79
C GLY A 103 -6.74 7.94 -3.28
N ALA A 104 -7.54 6.92 -3.63
CA ALA A 104 -7.73 6.51 -5.02
C ALA A 104 -8.60 7.49 -5.83
N THR A 105 -9.46 8.27 -5.18
CA THR A 105 -10.41 9.16 -5.84
C THR A 105 -9.70 10.26 -6.65
N PRO A 106 -10.08 10.47 -7.94
CA PRO A 106 -9.54 11.52 -8.77
C PRO A 106 -9.86 12.93 -8.26
N SER A 107 -8.96 13.88 -8.57
CA SER A 107 -9.27 15.31 -8.44
C SER A 107 -10.25 15.75 -9.54
N VAL A 108 -10.75 16.99 -9.45
CA VAL A 108 -11.62 17.58 -10.50
C VAL A 108 -10.94 17.49 -11.87
N LEU A 109 -9.67 17.82 -11.95
CA LEU A 109 -8.89 17.68 -13.19
C LEU A 109 -8.81 16.21 -13.66
N GLY A 110 -8.68 15.26 -12.73
CA GLY A 110 -8.71 13.83 -13.05
C GLY A 110 -10.03 13.40 -13.68
N TRP A 111 -11.15 13.85 -13.16
CA TRP A 111 -12.47 13.59 -13.75
C TRP A 111 -12.63 14.19 -15.15
N LEU A 112 -12.11 15.39 -15.37
CA LEU A 112 -12.09 16.00 -16.72
C LEU A 112 -11.22 15.18 -17.71
N LEU A 113 -10.07 14.66 -17.26
CA LEU A 113 -9.22 13.78 -18.08
C LEU A 113 -9.92 12.46 -18.41
N ILE A 114 -10.61 11.84 -17.44
CA ILE A 114 -11.42 10.64 -17.68
C ILE A 114 -12.48 10.94 -18.75
N ALA A 115 -13.22 12.03 -18.60
CA ALA A 115 -14.25 12.41 -19.55
C ALA A 115 -13.66 12.60 -20.97
N LEU A 116 -12.48 13.20 -21.09
CA LEU A 116 -11.78 13.40 -22.37
C LEU A 116 -11.31 12.07 -22.99
N ILE A 117 -10.74 11.16 -22.18
CA ILE A 117 -10.29 9.83 -22.63
C ILE A 117 -11.46 9.00 -23.16
N TYR A 118 -12.63 9.11 -22.55
CA TYR A 118 -13.82 8.37 -22.97
C TYR A 118 -14.71 9.10 -23.99
N LEU A 119 -14.31 10.30 -24.44
CA LEU A 119 -15.00 11.03 -25.51
C LEU A 119 -15.12 10.21 -26.81
N PRO A 120 -14.10 9.43 -27.25
CA PRO A 120 -14.24 8.52 -28.40
C PRO A 120 -15.36 7.48 -28.21
N ALA A 121 -15.63 7.02 -26.99
CA ALA A 121 -16.75 6.12 -26.75
C ALA A 121 -18.10 6.80 -26.98
N ALA A 122 -18.26 8.05 -26.56
CA ALA A 122 -19.45 8.83 -26.83
C ALA A 122 -19.63 9.06 -28.34
N CYS A 123 -18.55 9.36 -29.07
CA CYS A 123 -18.55 9.53 -30.52
C CYS A 123 -18.83 8.24 -31.29
N TYR A 124 -18.43 7.08 -30.74
CA TYR A 124 -18.76 5.79 -31.36
C TYR A 124 -20.26 5.53 -31.42
N TYR A 125 -21.02 5.92 -30.39
CA TYR A 125 -22.47 5.79 -30.37
C TYR A 125 -23.18 6.96 -31.03
N LYS A 126 -22.62 8.17 -30.98
CA LYS A 126 -23.19 9.41 -31.50
C LYS A 126 -22.14 10.21 -32.29
N PRO A 127 -21.82 9.83 -33.55
CA PRO A 127 -20.75 10.45 -34.33
C PRO A 127 -20.95 11.95 -34.58
N HIS A 128 -22.20 12.42 -34.56
CA HIS A 128 -22.53 13.82 -34.79
C HIS A 128 -22.11 14.77 -33.65
N LEU A 129 -21.76 14.24 -32.46
CA LEU A 129 -21.35 15.09 -31.34
C LEU A 129 -20.16 15.98 -31.64
N LEU A 130 -19.19 15.49 -32.40
CA LEU A 130 -17.96 16.21 -32.73
C LEU A 130 -17.75 16.37 -34.26
N SER A 131 -18.77 16.14 -35.09
CA SER A 131 -18.66 16.27 -36.55
C SER A 131 -18.31 17.68 -37.03
N TRP A 132 -18.57 18.68 -36.19
CA TRP A 132 -18.19 20.07 -36.43
C TRP A 132 -16.72 20.40 -36.10
N ALA A 133 -16.09 19.59 -35.26
CA ALA A 133 -14.74 19.81 -34.72
C ALA A 133 -13.68 18.84 -35.27
N LEU A 134 -14.10 17.64 -35.70
CA LEU A 134 -13.18 16.59 -36.09
C LEU A 134 -13.38 16.15 -37.54
N PRO A 135 -12.30 15.84 -38.27
CA PRO A 135 -12.37 15.26 -39.61
C PRO A 135 -13.17 13.95 -39.60
N ALA A 136 -13.98 13.72 -40.64
CA ALA A 136 -14.84 12.54 -40.78
C ALA A 136 -14.08 11.21 -40.65
N VAL A 137 -12.81 11.18 -41.06
CA VAL A 137 -11.96 9.98 -40.94
C VAL A 137 -11.74 9.56 -39.50
N LEU A 138 -11.61 10.52 -38.56
CA LEU A 138 -11.43 10.23 -37.12
C LEU A 138 -12.73 9.78 -36.44
N LEU A 139 -13.88 10.06 -37.06
CA LEU A 139 -15.19 9.66 -36.57
C LEU A 139 -15.65 8.31 -37.17
N GLN A 140 -14.83 7.66 -37.98
CA GLN A 140 -15.12 6.31 -38.46
C GLN A 140 -15.15 5.32 -37.31
N ARG A 141 -16.16 4.46 -37.31
CA ARG A 141 -16.35 3.46 -36.23
C ARG A 141 -15.13 2.58 -35.98
N THR A 142 -14.44 2.16 -37.04
CA THR A 142 -13.24 1.34 -36.97
C THR A 142 -12.10 2.09 -36.28
N VAL A 143 -11.89 3.37 -36.55
CA VAL A 143 -10.88 4.21 -35.91
C VAL A 143 -11.20 4.39 -34.43
N LEU A 144 -12.43 4.78 -34.10
CA LEU A 144 -12.88 4.98 -32.73
C LEU A 144 -12.76 3.67 -31.90
N GLN A 145 -13.15 2.54 -32.49
CA GLN A 145 -13.01 1.22 -31.84
C GLN A 145 -11.55 0.87 -31.61
N SER A 146 -10.66 1.10 -32.57
CA SER A 146 -9.23 0.85 -32.41
C SER A 146 -8.62 1.71 -31.30
N VAL A 147 -9.01 2.99 -31.21
CA VAL A 147 -8.58 3.88 -30.13
C VAL A 147 -9.06 3.38 -28.77
N LEU A 148 -10.32 2.98 -28.63
CA LEU A 148 -10.86 2.47 -27.38
C LEU A 148 -10.17 1.19 -26.94
N VAL A 149 -9.92 0.26 -27.87
CA VAL A 149 -9.18 -0.98 -27.59
C VAL A 149 -7.74 -0.66 -27.16
N ALA A 150 -7.05 0.23 -27.88
CA ALA A 150 -5.69 0.63 -27.55
C ALA A 150 -5.60 1.27 -26.15
N VAL A 151 -6.54 2.17 -25.81
CA VAL A 151 -6.62 2.78 -24.46
C VAL A 151 -6.85 1.70 -23.40
N ALA A 152 -7.80 0.80 -23.60
CA ALA A 152 -8.09 -0.28 -22.64
C ALA A 152 -6.87 -1.19 -22.42
N VAL A 153 -6.19 -1.59 -23.50
CA VAL A 153 -4.97 -2.43 -23.41
C VAL A 153 -3.85 -1.68 -22.70
N CYS A 154 -3.63 -0.41 -23.03
CA CYS A 154 -2.60 0.43 -22.40
C CYS A 154 -2.85 0.56 -20.89
N HIS A 155 -4.07 0.94 -20.49
CA HIS A 155 -4.41 1.10 -19.07
C HIS A 155 -4.33 -0.25 -18.31
N ALA A 156 -4.75 -1.36 -18.92
CA ALA A 156 -4.59 -2.68 -18.33
C ALA A 156 -3.10 -3.04 -18.13
N ALA A 157 -2.25 -2.77 -19.12
CA ALA A 157 -0.81 -2.96 -19.01
C ALA A 157 -0.20 -2.09 -17.91
N GLU A 158 -0.56 -0.81 -17.82
CA GLU A 158 -0.13 0.10 -16.75
C GLU A 158 -0.56 -0.40 -15.37
N CYS A 159 -1.78 -0.88 -15.21
CA CYS A 159 -2.25 -1.48 -13.97
C CYS A 159 -1.43 -2.71 -13.57
N MET A 160 -1.14 -3.60 -14.52
CA MET A 160 -0.41 -4.83 -14.23
C MET A 160 1.09 -4.60 -14.01
N LEU A 161 1.71 -3.75 -14.83
CA LEU A 161 3.16 -3.56 -14.82
C LEU A 161 3.61 -2.49 -13.82
N LEU A 162 2.82 -1.45 -13.62
CA LEU A 162 3.21 -0.30 -12.81
C LEU A 162 2.45 -0.21 -11.49
N LEU A 163 1.12 -0.35 -11.50
CA LEU A 163 0.31 -0.18 -10.31
C LEU A 163 0.41 -1.37 -9.36
N ARG A 164 0.26 -2.59 -9.87
CA ARG A 164 0.29 -3.83 -9.07
C ARG A 164 1.53 -3.97 -8.17
N PRO A 165 2.77 -3.77 -8.65
CA PRO A 165 3.95 -3.82 -7.78
C PRO A 165 3.90 -2.79 -6.64
N ARG A 166 3.41 -1.58 -6.93
CA ARG A 166 3.26 -0.52 -5.94
C ARG A 166 2.25 -0.88 -4.85
N LEU A 167 1.06 -1.39 -5.25
CA LEU A 167 0.04 -1.85 -4.30
C LEU A 167 0.59 -2.93 -3.36
N HIS A 168 1.36 -3.86 -3.90
CA HIS A 168 2.03 -4.90 -3.10
C HIS A 168 3.09 -4.31 -2.16
N THR A 169 4.01 -3.49 -2.67
CA THR A 169 5.08 -2.87 -1.86
C THR A 169 4.52 -2.05 -0.69
N TYR A 170 3.43 -1.31 -0.91
CA TYR A 170 2.78 -0.50 0.12
C TYR A 170 1.67 -1.23 0.87
N ARG A 171 1.55 -2.55 0.71
CA ARG A 171 0.62 -3.44 1.45
C ARG A 171 -0.81 -2.89 1.46
N VAL A 172 -1.26 -2.41 0.31
CA VAL A 172 -2.59 -1.82 0.19
C VAL A 172 -3.66 -2.88 0.51
N PRO A 173 -4.60 -2.62 1.43
CA PRO A 173 -5.68 -3.56 1.72
C PRO A 173 -6.55 -3.84 0.48
N THR A 174 -7.14 -5.04 0.41
CA THR A 174 -7.89 -5.51 -0.75
C THR A 174 -8.97 -4.53 -1.19
N ASP A 175 -9.71 -3.95 -0.26
CA ASP A 175 -10.79 -2.99 -0.55
C ASP A 175 -10.26 -1.77 -1.31
N TYR A 176 -9.14 -1.21 -0.85
CA TYR A 176 -8.49 -0.10 -1.54
C TYR A 176 -7.77 -0.52 -2.82
N CYS A 177 -7.30 -1.78 -2.94
CA CYS A 177 -6.76 -2.29 -4.20
C CYS A 177 -7.82 -2.25 -5.31
N ILE A 178 -9.07 -2.63 -5.01
CA ILE A 178 -10.18 -2.59 -5.97
C ILE A 178 -10.38 -1.16 -6.47
N GLU A 179 -10.43 -0.18 -5.57
CA GLU A 179 -10.57 1.23 -5.93
C GLU A 179 -9.40 1.72 -6.81
N TRP A 180 -8.16 1.38 -6.45
CA TRP A 180 -6.98 1.77 -7.20
C TRP A 180 -6.95 1.14 -8.60
N TYR A 181 -7.33 -0.14 -8.74
CA TYR A 181 -7.45 -0.78 -10.06
C TYR A 181 -8.58 -0.17 -10.88
N PHE A 182 -9.73 0.12 -10.26
CA PHE A 182 -10.84 0.77 -10.94
C PHE A 182 -10.41 2.11 -11.55
N PHE A 183 -9.82 2.99 -10.75
CA PHE A 183 -9.34 4.28 -11.25
C PHE A 183 -8.11 4.14 -12.16
N GLY A 184 -7.25 3.16 -11.92
CA GLY A 184 -6.14 2.85 -12.81
C GLY A 184 -6.59 2.47 -14.21
N LEU A 185 -7.65 1.66 -14.33
CA LEU A 185 -8.25 1.32 -15.62
C LEU A 185 -8.96 2.50 -16.29
N LEU A 186 -9.54 3.40 -15.50
CA LEU A 186 -10.22 4.60 -16.05
C LEU A 186 -9.23 5.69 -16.50
N GLU A 187 -8.19 5.96 -15.73
CA GLU A 187 -7.28 7.08 -15.94
C GLU A 187 -5.93 6.68 -16.55
N GLY A 188 -5.51 5.42 -16.33
CA GLY A 188 -4.17 4.97 -16.67
C GLY A 188 -3.10 5.59 -15.79
N TYR A 189 -2.00 6.06 -16.38
CA TYR A 189 -0.83 6.60 -15.69
C TYR A 189 -1.09 7.74 -14.67
N PRO A 190 -2.02 8.68 -14.86
CA PRO A 190 -2.40 9.67 -13.84
C PRO A 190 -2.76 9.08 -12.48
N ALA A 191 -3.46 7.94 -12.43
CA ALA A 191 -3.77 7.24 -11.19
C ALA A 191 -2.49 6.76 -10.48
N ILE A 192 -1.51 6.26 -11.22
CA ILE A 192 -0.21 5.80 -10.69
C ILE A 192 0.56 6.97 -10.07
N ARG A 193 0.63 8.11 -10.76
CA ARG A 193 1.25 9.33 -10.21
C ARG A 193 0.54 9.84 -8.95
N ARG A 194 -0.77 9.69 -8.87
CA ARG A 194 -1.54 10.02 -7.67
C ARG A 194 -1.17 9.07 -6.53
N PHE A 195 -1.07 7.76 -6.80
CA PHE A 195 -0.60 6.78 -5.83
C PHE A 195 0.78 7.15 -5.28
N ASP A 196 1.74 7.45 -6.15
CA ASP A 196 3.10 7.82 -5.74
C ASP A 196 3.11 9.07 -4.83
N ARG A 197 2.27 10.08 -5.11
CA ARG A 197 2.12 11.27 -4.25
C ARG A 197 1.57 10.93 -2.86
N VAL A 198 0.54 10.08 -2.79
CA VAL A 198 -0.04 9.61 -1.52
C VAL A 198 1.02 8.85 -0.72
N ALA A 199 1.72 7.94 -1.36
CA ALA A 199 2.77 7.15 -0.73
C ALA A 199 3.93 8.02 -0.20
N GLN A 200 4.35 9.04 -0.95
CA GLN A 200 5.39 9.99 -0.52
C GLN A 200 4.94 10.83 0.67
N SER A 201 3.69 11.31 0.67
CA SER A 201 3.16 12.09 1.79
C SER A 201 3.09 11.30 3.09
N LEU A 202 2.83 9.99 3.01
CA LEU A 202 2.84 9.11 4.18
C LEU A 202 4.27 8.87 4.71
N LYS A 203 5.26 8.74 3.82
CA LYS A 203 6.67 8.60 4.22
C LYS A 203 7.19 9.85 4.92
N SER A 204 6.88 11.04 4.40
CA SER A 204 7.32 12.29 5.01
C SER A 204 6.75 12.50 6.41
N ARG A 205 5.49 12.09 6.66
CA ARG A 205 4.85 12.17 7.99
C ARG A 205 5.46 11.23 9.02
N GLN A 206 6.12 10.15 8.60
CA GLN A 206 6.79 9.23 9.54
C GLN A 206 8.23 9.66 9.87
N SER A 207 8.81 10.57 9.10
CA SER A 207 10.17 11.06 9.32
C SER A 207 10.21 12.31 10.20
N THR A 208 9.06 12.87 10.56
CA THR A 208 8.91 14.02 11.47
C THR A 208 8.45 13.55 12.84
#